data_400b4fe494134a0d48acfbcefcf21d42
#
_entry.id   400b4fe494134a0d48acfbcefcf21d42
#
_cell.length_a   1.000
_cell.length_b   1.000
_cell.length_c   1.000
_cell.angle_alpha   90.00
_cell.angle_beta   90.00
_cell.angle_gamma   90.00
#
_symmetry.space_group_name_H-M   'P 1'
#
loop_
_entity.id
_entity.type
_entity.pdbx_description
1 polymer ?
#
loop_
_entity_poly.entity_id
_entity_poly.type
_entity_poly.pdbx_seq_one_letter_code
_entity_poly.pdbx_strand_id
1 'polypeptide(L)'
;MSLFKLIKVINSGKAILLSSKYGTPLRYHSTWLRDNALDIQTRDKKNGQRLISISDIPVKTYIKSASLNKKGKEIIINFLPKKKRVKFSSSWLEKHAYDKKQRNSKVWIDPDLKTWTKASLKSIPIINYKTAKSNKKSFHKWLKSLHCYGFAKMIGCEKKSGTVIKIAKLFGHVRETNYGKWFDVKSKTNAVNLAYTNLALKAHTDNPYRDPVPTIQILHCLKSSTKGGDSKVVDGFKAALRLKKENKKYFNLLSKYCSRFEFKIKKDVHLKSRFPIITLSSDRELIAVHFNNRSIAPITDIPYRDMDDYYKAYRKFSSIIDDPKMSVNFKLNPGDCFIVDNTRVLHARTAYSGHGSRWLQGCYADKDALLSMISIL
;
A
#
# COMPACT_ATOMS: atom_id res chain seq x y z
N MET A 1 4.59 -0.81 -35.90
CA MET A 1 6.01 -1.15 -36.04
C MET A 1 6.36 -2.33 -35.15
N SER A 2 7.29 -3.20 -35.59
CA SER A 2 7.78 -4.32 -34.76
C SER A 2 8.59 -3.79 -33.58
N LEU A 3 8.29 -4.25 -32.33
CA LEU A 3 9.03 -3.90 -31.11
C LEU A 3 10.47 -4.43 -31.15
N PHE A 4 10.63 -5.65 -31.67
CA PHE A 4 11.93 -6.31 -31.78
C PHE A 4 12.27 -6.58 -33.25
N LYS A 5 13.53 -6.40 -33.60
CA LYS A 5 14.05 -6.65 -34.95
C LYS A 5 14.96 -7.87 -35.05
N LEU A 6 15.56 -8.25 -33.91
CA LEU A 6 16.49 -9.37 -33.86
C LEU A 6 16.13 -10.26 -32.67
N ILE A 7 16.20 -11.57 -32.91
CA ILE A 7 16.16 -12.59 -31.89
C ILE A 7 17.35 -13.52 -32.06
N LYS A 8 18.05 -13.82 -30.96
CA LYS A 8 19.13 -14.80 -30.92
C LYS A 8 18.92 -15.76 -29.76
N VAL A 9 19.15 -17.03 -29.97
CA VAL A 9 19.33 -18.02 -28.90
C VAL A 9 20.75 -17.89 -28.39
N ILE A 10 20.92 -17.76 -27.10
CA ILE A 10 22.20 -17.54 -26.43
C ILE A 10 22.40 -18.55 -25.31
N ASN A 11 23.63 -18.62 -24.80
CA ASN A 11 24.01 -19.49 -23.67
C ASN A 11 23.60 -20.96 -23.91
N SER A 12 23.92 -21.51 -25.09
CA SER A 12 23.58 -22.90 -25.45
C SER A 12 22.11 -23.25 -25.24
N GLY A 13 21.21 -22.33 -25.62
CA GLY A 13 19.77 -22.53 -25.48
C GLY A 13 19.19 -22.19 -24.09
N LYS A 14 19.98 -21.73 -23.14
CA LYS A 14 19.49 -21.35 -21.81
C LYS A 14 18.76 -20.01 -21.79
N ALA A 15 18.89 -19.18 -22.84
CA ALA A 15 18.21 -17.89 -22.95
C ALA A 15 18.04 -17.46 -24.40
N ILE A 16 17.19 -16.44 -24.60
CA ILE A 16 17.10 -15.63 -25.84
C ILE A 16 17.52 -14.20 -25.56
N LEU A 17 18.05 -13.55 -26.58
CA LEU A 17 18.27 -12.11 -26.66
C LEU A 17 17.32 -11.50 -27.67
N LEU A 18 16.56 -10.48 -27.26
CA LEU A 18 15.70 -9.66 -28.10
C LEU A 18 16.29 -8.26 -28.22
N SER A 19 16.48 -7.78 -29.44
CA SER A 19 16.97 -6.42 -29.68
C SER A 19 15.96 -5.61 -30.47
N SER A 20 15.69 -4.38 -30.01
CA SER A 20 14.96 -3.36 -30.75
C SER A 20 15.94 -2.47 -31.52
N LYS A 21 15.41 -1.61 -32.43
CA LYS A 21 16.29 -0.70 -33.20
C LYS A 21 16.99 0.34 -32.29
N TYR A 22 16.32 0.77 -31.22
CA TYR A 22 16.76 1.89 -30.38
C TYR A 22 16.73 1.61 -28.86
N GLY A 23 16.49 0.38 -28.46
CA GLY A 23 16.38 0.02 -27.05
C GLY A 23 17.49 -0.91 -26.56
N THR A 24 17.68 -0.94 -25.25
CA THR A 24 18.57 -1.90 -24.60
C THR A 24 18.11 -3.33 -24.91
N PRO A 25 18.99 -4.24 -25.34
CA PRO A 25 18.65 -5.63 -25.55
C PRO A 25 18.09 -6.27 -24.25
N LEU A 26 17.08 -7.13 -24.41
CA LEU A 26 16.42 -7.83 -23.31
C LEU A 26 16.72 -9.33 -23.39
N ARG A 27 17.07 -9.93 -22.27
CA ARG A 27 17.34 -11.37 -22.17
C ARG A 27 16.25 -12.06 -21.37
N TYR A 28 15.89 -13.27 -21.83
CA TYR A 28 14.89 -14.10 -21.15
C TYR A 28 15.38 -15.54 -21.05
N HIS A 29 15.40 -16.08 -19.85
CA HIS A 29 15.81 -17.46 -19.60
C HIS A 29 14.80 -18.48 -20.12
N SER A 30 15.28 -19.62 -20.58
CA SER A 30 14.45 -20.71 -21.10
C SER A 30 13.41 -21.19 -20.08
N THR A 31 13.82 -21.39 -18.83
CA THR A 31 12.91 -21.80 -17.75
C THR A 31 11.82 -20.76 -17.48
N TRP A 32 12.20 -19.48 -17.42
CA TRP A 32 11.22 -18.40 -17.23
C TRP A 32 10.19 -18.34 -18.37
N LEU A 33 10.65 -18.43 -19.61
CA LEU A 33 9.78 -18.47 -20.77
C LEU A 33 8.85 -19.70 -20.76
N ARG A 34 9.39 -20.87 -20.40
CA ARG A 34 8.59 -22.10 -20.32
C ARG A 34 7.54 -22.02 -19.20
N ASP A 35 7.90 -21.50 -18.04
CA ASP A 35 7.01 -21.31 -16.89
C ASP A 35 5.90 -20.28 -17.15
N ASN A 36 6.20 -19.26 -17.93
CA ASN A 36 5.27 -18.19 -18.26
C ASN A 36 4.61 -18.34 -19.64
N ALA A 37 4.64 -19.53 -20.21
CA ALA A 37 3.97 -19.83 -21.48
C ALA A 37 2.46 -19.60 -21.36
N LEU A 38 1.87 -18.98 -22.42
CA LEU A 38 0.46 -18.57 -22.44
C LEU A 38 -0.43 -19.57 -23.19
N ASP A 39 0.10 -20.74 -23.55
CA ASP A 39 -0.66 -21.78 -24.21
C ASP A 39 -1.65 -22.51 -23.27
N ILE A 40 -2.69 -23.12 -23.86
CA ILE A 40 -3.79 -23.76 -23.15
C ILE A 40 -3.39 -24.96 -22.27
N GLN A 41 -2.22 -25.54 -22.48
CA GLN A 41 -1.70 -26.63 -21.65
C GLN A 41 -0.93 -26.09 -20.43
N THR A 42 -0.56 -24.81 -20.45
CA THR A 42 0.19 -24.17 -19.37
C THR A 42 -0.70 -23.25 -18.53
N ARG A 43 -1.68 -22.59 -19.17
CA ARG A 43 -2.60 -21.67 -18.48
C ARG A 43 -4.04 -21.86 -18.92
N ASP A 44 -4.94 -21.82 -17.96
CA ASP A 44 -6.38 -21.77 -18.21
C ASP A 44 -6.76 -20.44 -18.90
N LYS A 45 -7.49 -20.54 -20.00
CA LYS A 45 -7.89 -19.35 -20.80
C LYS A 45 -8.90 -18.45 -20.09
N LYS A 46 -9.72 -19.02 -19.19
CA LYS A 46 -10.82 -18.28 -18.54
C LYS A 46 -10.33 -17.46 -17.36
N ASN A 47 -9.48 -18.05 -16.52
CA ASN A 47 -9.04 -17.44 -15.26
C ASN A 47 -7.55 -17.10 -15.22
N GLY A 48 -6.76 -17.49 -16.24
CA GLY A 48 -5.33 -17.23 -16.33
C GLY A 48 -4.45 -18.04 -15.39
N GLN A 49 -5.02 -18.95 -14.60
CA GLN A 49 -4.28 -19.77 -13.64
C GLN A 49 -3.39 -20.80 -14.35
N ARG A 50 -2.29 -21.16 -13.71
CA ARG A 50 -1.39 -22.21 -14.19
C ARG A 50 -2.03 -23.58 -14.05
N LEU A 51 -1.93 -24.37 -15.10
CA LEU A 51 -2.36 -25.77 -15.14
C LEU A 51 -1.21 -26.74 -14.84
N ILE A 52 0.00 -26.24 -14.72
CA ILE A 52 1.21 -26.99 -14.41
C ILE A 52 1.88 -26.43 -13.17
N SER A 53 2.61 -27.29 -12.46
CA SER A 53 3.50 -26.89 -11.37
C SER A 53 4.91 -26.61 -11.91
N ILE A 54 5.77 -25.97 -11.12
CA ILE A 54 7.16 -25.74 -11.50
C ILE A 54 7.94 -27.05 -11.68
N SER A 55 7.58 -28.09 -10.94
CA SER A 55 8.18 -29.42 -11.04
C SER A 55 7.89 -30.15 -12.37
N ASP A 56 6.83 -29.76 -13.08
CA ASP A 56 6.51 -30.32 -14.41
C ASP A 56 7.40 -29.78 -15.53
N ILE A 57 8.16 -28.73 -15.24
CA ILE A 57 9.15 -28.16 -16.16
C ILE A 57 10.48 -28.87 -15.95
N PRO A 58 11.04 -29.54 -16.95
CA PRO A 58 12.31 -30.23 -16.81
C PRO A 58 13.43 -29.26 -16.39
N VAL A 59 14.25 -29.66 -15.43
CA VAL A 59 15.40 -28.85 -14.97
C VAL A 59 16.32 -28.45 -16.13
N LYS A 60 16.53 -29.37 -17.08
CA LYS A 60 17.32 -29.13 -18.30
C LYS A 60 16.46 -28.59 -19.46
N THR A 61 15.55 -27.64 -19.18
CA THR A 61 14.80 -26.94 -20.22
C THR A 61 15.69 -25.97 -20.97
N TYR A 62 15.75 -26.10 -22.29
CA TYR A 62 16.51 -25.20 -23.18
C TYR A 62 15.76 -24.93 -24.48
N ILE A 63 16.16 -23.86 -25.14
CA ILE A 63 15.55 -23.38 -26.39
C ILE A 63 16.35 -23.97 -27.56
N LYS A 64 15.65 -24.76 -28.40
CA LYS A 64 16.21 -25.26 -29.66
C LYS A 64 16.28 -24.16 -30.72
N SER A 65 15.21 -23.40 -30.83
CA SER A 65 15.11 -22.30 -31.83
C SER A 65 14.12 -21.25 -31.35
N ALA A 66 14.36 -20.04 -31.80
CA ALA A 66 13.45 -18.91 -31.59
C ALA A 66 13.40 -18.05 -32.85
N SER A 67 12.20 -17.58 -33.22
CA SER A 67 11.98 -16.76 -34.42
C SER A 67 10.91 -15.70 -34.18
N LEU A 68 11.02 -14.59 -34.91
CA LEU A 68 9.97 -13.59 -35.03
C LEU A 68 9.04 -13.95 -36.21
N ASN A 69 7.74 -13.76 -36.02
CA ASN A 69 6.82 -13.88 -37.15
C ASN A 69 7.05 -12.75 -38.18
N LYS A 70 6.53 -12.87 -39.40
CA LYS A 70 6.72 -11.90 -40.49
C LYS A 70 6.32 -10.46 -40.13
N LYS A 71 5.38 -10.29 -39.20
CA LYS A 71 4.91 -8.97 -38.71
C LYS A 71 5.69 -8.48 -37.49
N GLY A 72 6.62 -9.26 -36.92
CA GLY A 72 7.38 -8.92 -35.71
C GLY A 72 6.56 -8.73 -34.43
N LYS A 73 5.31 -9.20 -34.43
CA LYS A 73 4.40 -9.07 -33.28
C LYS A 73 4.42 -10.28 -32.36
N GLU A 74 4.87 -11.43 -32.87
CA GLU A 74 4.93 -12.69 -32.11
C GLU A 74 6.32 -13.30 -32.18
N ILE A 75 6.71 -13.88 -31.06
CA ILE A 75 7.94 -14.64 -30.91
C ILE A 75 7.56 -16.10 -30.73
N ILE A 76 8.08 -16.96 -31.59
CA ILE A 76 7.84 -18.40 -31.58
C ILE A 76 9.09 -19.06 -31.02
N ILE A 77 8.92 -19.86 -29.97
CA ILE A 77 10.02 -20.54 -29.27
C ILE A 77 9.74 -22.04 -29.26
N ASN A 78 10.75 -22.82 -29.64
CA ASN A 78 10.72 -24.28 -29.55
C ASN A 78 11.64 -24.75 -28.43
N PHE A 79 11.07 -25.43 -27.43
CA PHE A 79 11.78 -25.91 -26.26
C PHE A 79 12.15 -27.40 -26.37
N LEU A 80 13.21 -27.81 -25.70
CA LEU A 80 13.61 -29.18 -25.45
C LEU A 80 13.79 -29.38 -23.94
N PRO A 81 13.70 -30.61 -23.41
CA PRO A 81 13.57 -31.89 -24.14
C PRO A 81 12.15 -32.23 -24.65
N LYS A 82 11.09 -31.61 -24.09
CA LYS A 82 9.68 -31.97 -24.38
C LYS A 82 9.14 -31.45 -25.72
N LYS A 83 9.98 -31.03 -26.68
CA LYS A 83 9.59 -30.54 -28.03
C LYS A 83 8.40 -29.54 -28.00
N LYS A 84 8.34 -28.69 -26.98
CA LYS A 84 7.21 -27.77 -26.77
C LYS A 84 7.39 -26.49 -27.60
N ARG A 85 6.38 -26.16 -28.40
CA ARG A 85 6.31 -24.91 -29.16
C ARG A 85 5.39 -23.89 -28.48
N VAL A 86 5.87 -22.70 -28.22
CA VAL A 86 5.14 -21.64 -27.55
C VAL A 86 5.24 -20.33 -28.33
N LYS A 87 4.15 -19.56 -28.32
CA LYS A 87 4.10 -18.22 -28.90
C LYS A 87 3.97 -17.18 -27.79
N PHE A 88 4.74 -16.11 -27.89
CA PHE A 88 4.65 -14.94 -27.04
C PHE A 88 4.35 -13.69 -27.85
N SER A 89 3.50 -12.81 -27.37
CA SER A 89 3.38 -11.47 -27.91
C SER A 89 4.64 -10.66 -27.59
N SER A 90 5.18 -9.93 -28.57
CA SER A 90 6.33 -9.03 -28.37
C SER A 90 6.04 -7.98 -27.30
N SER A 91 4.83 -7.42 -27.27
CA SER A 91 4.40 -6.44 -26.26
C SER A 91 4.29 -7.05 -24.88
N TRP A 92 3.85 -8.30 -24.76
CA TRP A 92 3.80 -9.01 -23.49
C TRP A 92 5.19 -9.21 -22.90
N LEU A 93 6.16 -9.66 -23.71
CA LEU A 93 7.54 -9.82 -23.26
C LEU A 93 8.16 -8.48 -22.83
N GLU A 94 7.96 -7.42 -23.60
CA GLU A 94 8.45 -6.09 -23.23
C GLU A 94 7.89 -5.61 -21.88
N LYS A 95 6.58 -5.78 -21.67
CA LYS A 95 5.91 -5.44 -20.41
C LYS A 95 6.48 -6.23 -19.21
N HIS A 96 6.86 -7.49 -19.41
CA HIS A 96 7.35 -8.40 -18.38
C HIS A 96 8.87 -8.55 -18.39
N ALA A 97 9.59 -7.59 -18.98
CA ALA A 97 11.05 -7.63 -19.02
C ALA A 97 11.63 -7.46 -17.61
N TYR A 98 12.42 -8.43 -17.18
CA TYR A 98 13.16 -8.41 -15.91
C TYR A 98 14.65 -8.12 -16.09
N ASP A 99 15.18 -8.21 -17.30
CA ASP A 99 16.55 -7.82 -17.66
C ASP A 99 16.66 -6.29 -17.81
N LYS A 100 16.25 -5.59 -16.77
CA LYS A 100 16.38 -4.14 -16.63
C LYS A 100 17.34 -3.88 -15.49
N LYS A 101 17.98 -2.71 -15.50
CA LYS A 101 18.81 -2.28 -14.37
C LYS A 101 18.06 -2.53 -13.05
N GLN A 102 18.59 -3.40 -12.19
CA GLN A 102 17.97 -3.68 -10.89
C GLN A 102 17.70 -2.36 -10.16
N ARG A 103 16.53 -2.26 -9.54
CA ARG A 103 16.24 -1.18 -8.62
C ARG A 103 17.29 -1.24 -7.53
N ASN A 104 18.22 -0.29 -7.57
CA ASN A 104 19.44 -0.29 -6.76
C ASN A 104 19.09 -0.33 -5.26
N SER A 105 20.11 -0.60 -4.41
CA SER A 105 20.11 -0.53 -2.94
C SER A 105 19.51 0.75 -2.31
N LYS A 106 19.01 1.69 -3.09
CA LYS A 106 18.30 2.91 -2.64
C LYS A 106 16.85 2.59 -2.33
N VAL A 107 16.37 3.12 -1.23
CA VAL A 107 14.93 3.11 -0.90
C VAL A 107 14.15 3.77 -2.04
N TRP A 108 13.14 3.07 -2.54
CA TRP A 108 12.29 3.57 -3.60
C TRP A 108 10.81 3.54 -3.18
N ILE A 109 10.01 4.26 -3.89
CA ILE A 109 8.56 4.34 -3.72
C ILE A 109 7.92 3.99 -5.04
N ASP A 110 6.79 3.28 -4.99
CA ASP A 110 5.99 2.97 -6.18
C ASP A 110 5.75 4.27 -6.99
N PRO A 111 6.01 4.28 -8.31
CA PRO A 111 5.82 5.45 -9.17
C PRO A 111 4.41 6.03 -9.15
N ASP A 112 3.39 5.23 -8.84
CA ASP A 112 2.01 5.69 -8.74
C ASP A 112 1.74 6.50 -7.46
N LEU A 113 2.68 6.47 -6.50
CA LEU A 113 2.56 7.20 -5.24
C LEU A 113 3.28 8.56 -5.31
N LYS A 114 2.64 9.59 -4.79
CA LYS A 114 3.23 10.93 -4.62
C LYS A 114 3.31 11.28 -3.14
N THR A 115 4.53 11.43 -2.64
CA THR A 115 4.73 11.90 -1.26
C THR A 115 4.50 13.41 -1.17
N TRP A 116 4.01 13.84 -0.01
CA TRP A 116 3.60 15.25 0.15
C TRP A 116 3.97 15.83 1.52
N THR A 117 3.93 17.17 1.58
CA THR A 117 3.98 18.01 2.78
C THR A 117 2.83 19.01 2.70
N LYS A 118 2.62 19.82 3.74
CA LYS A 118 1.64 20.91 3.71
C LYS A 118 1.81 21.83 2.48
N ALA A 119 3.04 22.17 2.13
CA ALA A 119 3.33 23.08 1.02
C ALA A 119 3.14 22.41 -0.36
N SER A 120 3.38 21.10 -0.49
CA SER A 120 3.34 20.41 -1.79
C SER A 120 1.99 19.78 -2.12
N LEU A 121 1.11 19.59 -1.14
CA LEU A 121 -0.25 19.10 -1.39
C LEU A 121 -1.16 20.26 -1.78
N LYS A 122 -1.43 20.41 -3.07
CA LYS A 122 -2.24 21.53 -3.61
C LYS A 122 -3.70 21.49 -3.14
N SER A 123 -4.28 20.30 -3.05
CA SER A 123 -5.67 20.09 -2.61
C SER A 123 -5.89 18.68 -2.10
N ILE A 124 -6.83 18.51 -1.18
CA ILE A 124 -7.29 17.20 -0.72
C ILE A 124 -8.17 16.60 -1.82
N PRO A 125 -7.96 15.33 -2.23
CA PRO A 125 -8.86 14.66 -3.16
C PRO A 125 -10.27 14.51 -2.56
N ILE A 126 -11.28 15.07 -3.22
CA ILE A 126 -12.68 15.06 -2.74
C ILE A 126 -13.60 14.50 -3.82
N ILE A 127 -14.59 13.71 -3.40
CA ILE A 127 -15.72 13.28 -4.23
C ILE A 127 -17.03 13.41 -3.48
N ASN A 128 -18.13 13.68 -4.19
CA ASN A 128 -19.46 13.60 -3.63
C ASN A 128 -19.95 12.14 -3.65
N TYR A 129 -20.62 11.68 -2.58
CA TYR A 129 -21.12 10.32 -2.44
C TYR A 129 -22.09 9.91 -3.57
N LYS A 130 -22.98 10.80 -3.99
CA LYS A 130 -23.88 10.54 -5.12
C LYS A 130 -23.09 10.37 -6.42
N THR A 131 -22.11 11.25 -6.67
CA THR A 131 -21.22 11.16 -7.85
C THR A 131 -20.40 9.87 -7.83
N ALA A 132 -19.90 9.44 -6.67
CA ALA A 132 -19.17 8.18 -6.56
C ALA A 132 -20.02 6.96 -6.97
N LYS A 133 -21.33 7.01 -6.74
CA LYS A 133 -22.26 5.93 -7.11
C LYS A 133 -22.71 5.99 -8.58
N SER A 134 -22.84 7.18 -9.15
CA SER A 134 -23.45 7.38 -10.47
C SER A 134 -22.45 7.57 -11.61
N ASN A 135 -21.20 7.96 -11.31
CA ASN A 135 -20.19 8.29 -12.32
C ASN A 135 -18.89 7.49 -12.13
N LYS A 136 -18.79 6.36 -12.83
CA LYS A 136 -17.63 5.46 -12.77
C LYS A 136 -16.31 6.17 -13.06
N LYS A 137 -16.25 7.07 -14.05
CA LYS A 137 -15.02 7.78 -14.44
C LYS A 137 -14.53 8.71 -13.33
N SER A 138 -15.44 9.47 -12.71
CA SER A 138 -15.11 10.33 -11.57
C SER A 138 -14.69 9.52 -10.35
N PHE A 139 -15.36 8.40 -10.10
CA PHE A 139 -15.03 7.51 -9.00
C PHE A 139 -13.64 6.87 -9.20
N HIS A 140 -13.34 6.35 -10.39
CA HIS A 140 -12.03 5.82 -10.74
C HIS A 140 -10.91 6.85 -10.55
N LYS A 141 -11.10 8.10 -11.05
CA LYS A 141 -10.14 9.19 -10.85
C LYS A 141 -9.90 9.46 -9.37
N TRP A 142 -10.95 9.46 -8.56
CA TRP A 142 -10.85 9.69 -7.12
C TRP A 142 -10.14 8.53 -6.40
N LEU A 143 -10.44 7.26 -6.73
CA LEU A 143 -9.75 6.09 -6.20
C LEU A 143 -8.24 6.12 -6.51
N LYS A 144 -7.87 6.50 -7.73
CA LYS A 144 -6.45 6.73 -8.10
C LYS A 144 -5.81 7.82 -7.26
N SER A 145 -6.54 8.90 -6.96
CA SER A 145 -6.03 9.97 -6.11
C SER A 145 -5.89 9.52 -4.65
N LEU A 146 -6.83 8.73 -4.14
CA LEU A 146 -6.74 8.10 -2.82
C LEU A 146 -5.48 7.21 -2.73
N HIS A 147 -5.24 6.37 -3.71
CA HIS A 147 -4.03 5.56 -3.77
C HIS A 147 -2.76 6.43 -3.86
N CYS A 148 -2.75 7.38 -4.79
CA CYS A 148 -1.61 8.26 -5.07
C CYS A 148 -1.15 9.07 -3.84
N TYR A 149 -2.09 9.65 -3.09
CA TYR A 149 -1.79 10.52 -1.93
C TYR A 149 -1.95 9.81 -0.58
N GLY A 150 -2.53 8.62 -0.56
CA GLY A 150 -2.76 7.81 0.65
C GLY A 150 -3.94 8.29 1.49
N PHE A 151 -4.69 9.31 1.09
CA PHE A 151 -5.93 9.72 1.76
C PHE A 151 -6.84 10.52 0.83
N ALA A 152 -8.13 10.54 1.16
CA ALA A 152 -9.13 11.32 0.44
C ALA A 152 -10.37 11.58 1.31
N LYS A 153 -11.21 12.54 0.87
CA LYS A 153 -12.51 12.82 1.46
C LYS A 153 -13.63 12.39 0.52
N MET A 154 -14.74 11.98 1.11
CA MET A 154 -16.01 11.82 0.44
C MET A 154 -17.03 12.68 1.18
N ILE A 155 -17.80 13.51 0.49
CA ILE A 155 -18.76 14.45 1.06
C ILE A 155 -20.19 14.09 0.65
N GLY A 156 -21.18 14.61 1.39
CA GLY A 156 -22.59 14.37 1.08
C GLY A 156 -23.07 12.95 1.36
N CYS A 157 -22.41 12.24 2.27
CA CYS A 157 -22.83 10.93 2.73
C CYS A 157 -24.07 11.03 3.64
N GLU A 158 -24.89 9.98 3.68
CA GLU A 158 -26.03 9.89 4.57
C GLU A 158 -25.60 10.02 6.04
N LYS A 159 -26.27 10.85 6.85
CA LYS A 159 -25.97 11.03 8.27
C LYS A 159 -26.63 9.94 9.15
N LYS A 160 -26.59 8.69 8.68
CA LYS A 160 -27.15 7.52 9.38
C LYS A 160 -26.05 6.61 9.91
N SER A 161 -26.29 6.01 11.07
CA SER A 161 -25.44 4.93 11.60
C SER A 161 -25.32 3.79 10.59
N GLY A 162 -24.12 3.22 10.46
CA GLY A 162 -23.82 2.15 9.49
C GLY A 162 -23.54 2.63 8.06
N THR A 163 -23.71 3.92 7.73
CA THR A 163 -23.37 4.44 6.38
C THR A 163 -21.89 4.22 6.05
N VAL A 164 -21.00 4.20 7.04
CA VAL A 164 -19.58 3.89 6.85
C VAL A 164 -19.35 2.54 6.16
N ILE A 165 -20.21 1.54 6.41
CA ILE A 165 -20.20 0.24 5.74
C ILE A 165 -20.56 0.36 4.26
N LYS A 166 -21.60 1.18 3.94
CA LYS A 166 -21.98 1.43 2.54
C LYS A 166 -20.87 2.10 1.76
N ILE A 167 -20.12 3.02 2.41
CA ILE A 167 -18.96 3.70 1.80
C ILE A 167 -17.85 2.69 1.53
N ALA A 168 -17.48 1.85 2.50
CA ALA A 168 -16.48 0.80 2.30
C ALA A 168 -16.83 -0.13 1.13
N LYS A 169 -18.09 -0.54 1.03
CA LYS A 169 -18.58 -1.43 -0.03
C LYS A 169 -18.56 -0.83 -1.44
N LEU A 170 -18.30 0.47 -1.60
CA LEU A 170 -18.11 1.07 -2.93
C LEU A 170 -16.82 0.58 -3.61
N PHE A 171 -15.80 0.23 -2.84
CA PHE A 171 -14.49 -0.17 -3.37
C PHE A 171 -13.86 -1.39 -2.68
N GLY A 172 -14.57 -2.04 -1.74
CA GLY A 172 -14.02 -3.21 -1.07
C GLY A 172 -14.97 -3.84 -0.07
N HIS A 173 -14.39 -4.62 0.82
CA HIS A 173 -15.09 -5.30 1.90
C HIS A 173 -14.69 -4.71 3.25
N VAL A 174 -15.62 -4.72 4.19
CA VAL A 174 -15.32 -4.34 5.58
C VAL A 174 -14.55 -5.47 6.23
N ARG A 175 -13.44 -5.11 6.87
CA ARG A 175 -12.69 -6.00 7.73
C ARG A 175 -13.26 -5.95 9.13
N GLU A 176 -13.93 -7.01 9.54
CA GLU A 176 -14.44 -7.16 10.90
C GLU A 176 -13.31 -7.42 11.88
N THR A 177 -13.39 -6.80 13.05
CA THR A 177 -12.38 -6.91 14.11
C THR A 177 -13.09 -7.12 15.45
N ASN A 178 -12.33 -7.17 16.57
CA ASN A 178 -12.91 -7.17 17.90
C ASN A 178 -13.73 -5.90 18.22
N TYR A 179 -13.66 -4.87 17.39
CA TYR A 179 -14.54 -3.69 17.47
C TYR A 179 -15.86 -3.88 16.68
N GLY A 180 -16.06 -5.05 16.05
CA GLY A 180 -17.16 -5.34 15.13
C GLY A 180 -16.87 -4.86 13.70
N LYS A 181 -17.95 -4.77 12.90
CA LYS A 181 -17.89 -4.28 11.50
C LYS A 181 -17.64 -2.78 11.43
N TRP A 182 -18.07 -2.02 12.44
CA TRP A 182 -17.75 -0.60 12.62
C TRP A 182 -17.72 -0.29 14.11
N PHE A 183 -17.17 0.86 14.46
CA PHE A 183 -17.07 1.34 15.84
C PHE A 183 -17.42 2.82 15.90
N ASP A 184 -17.95 3.24 17.06
CA ASP A 184 -18.24 4.64 17.35
C ASP A 184 -17.05 5.36 17.94
N VAL A 185 -16.75 6.56 17.44
CA VAL A 185 -15.76 7.49 18.00
C VAL A 185 -16.53 8.69 18.53
N LYS A 186 -16.87 8.62 19.81
CA LYS A 186 -17.54 9.68 20.57
C LYS A 186 -17.01 9.71 22.00
N SER A 187 -17.08 10.85 22.67
CA SER A 187 -16.68 10.93 24.08
C SER A 187 -17.53 10.00 24.93
N LYS A 188 -16.87 9.28 25.82
CA LYS A 188 -17.48 8.37 26.79
C LYS A 188 -16.94 8.67 28.19
N THR A 189 -17.80 8.59 29.16
CA THR A 189 -17.41 8.52 30.57
C THR A 189 -16.64 7.21 30.77
N ASN A 190 -15.54 7.22 31.52
CA ASN A 190 -14.66 6.05 31.74
C ASN A 190 -14.14 5.40 30.43
N ALA A 191 -13.63 6.22 29.52
CA ALA A 191 -13.13 5.77 28.24
C ALA A 191 -11.90 4.84 28.39
N VAL A 192 -11.99 3.64 27.82
CA VAL A 192 -10.90 2.64 27.78
C VAL A 192 -9.87 2.92 26.69
N ASN A 193 -10.08 3.93 25.86
CA ASN A 193 -9.18 4.35 24.78
C ASN A 193 -9.24 5.88 24.64
N LEU A 194 -8.09 6.52 24.44
CA LEU A 194 -7.97 7.97 24.25
C LEU A 194 -8.78 8.48 23.04
N ALA A 195 -9.09 7.64 22.07
CA ALA A 195 -9.96 7.99 20.97
C ALA A 195 -11.39 8.38 21.41
N TYR A 196 -11.81 7.91 22.59
CA TYR A 196 -13.12 8.17 23.20
C TYR A 196 -13.11 9.30 24.21
N THR A 197 -12.05 10.10 24.23
CA THR A 197 -11.91 11.32 25.06
C THR A 197 -11.97 12.57 24.19
N ASN A 198 -12.04 13.75 24.81
CA ASN A 198 -11.94 15.06 24.14
C ASN A 198 -10.48 15.54 23.96
N LEU A 199 -9.49 14.79 24.47
CA LEU A 199 -8.09 15.13 24.36
C LEU A 199 -7.59 15.06 22.92
N ALA A 200 -6.53 15.80 22.61
CA ALA A 200 -5.84 15.69 21.34
C ALA A 200 -5.27 14.28 21.14
N LEU A 201 -5.35 13.77 19.93
CA LEU A 201 -4.67 12.54 19.54
C LEU A 201 -3.47 12.88 18.66
N LYS A 202 -2.29 12.48 19.11
CA LYS A 202 -1.06 12.60 18.32
C LYS A 202 -1.15 11.76 17.05
N ALA A 203 -0.39 12.16 16.02
CA ALA A 203 -0.36 11.47 14.74
C ALA A 203 0.10 10.01 14.89
N HIS A 204 -0.68 9.08 14.34
CA HIS A 204 -0.47 7.65 14.48
C HIS A 204 -1.07 6.88 13.29
N THR A 205 -0.61 5.66 13.09
CA THR A 205 -1.30 4.63 12.32
C THR A 205 -2.11 3.75 13.28
N ASP A 206 -3.27 3.27 12.84
CA ASP A 206 -4.14 2.46 13.68
C ASP A 206 -3.70 1.01 13.75
N ASN A 207 -3.92 0.42 14.91
CA ASN A 207 -3.83 -1.02 15.19
C ASN A 207 -2.51 -1.70 14.75
N PRO A 208 -1.33 -1.12 14.97
CA PRO A 208 -0.08 -1.78 14.62
C PRO A 208 0.17 -3.07 15.43
N TYR A 209 -0.62 -3.32 16.47
CA TYR A 209 -0.62 -4.56 17.25
C TYR A 209 -1.33 -5.75 16.57
N ARG A 210 -1.86 -5.57 15.34
CA ARG A 210 -2.46 -6.65 14.54
C ARG A 210 -1.48 -7.12 13.47
N ASP A 211 -1.58 -8.39 13.16
CA ASP A 211 -0.88 -8.99 12.01
C ASP A 211 -1.87 -9.88 11.25
N PRO A 212 -2.22 -9.53 10.01
CA PRO A 212 -1.86 -8.29 9.30
C PRO A 212 -2.58 -7.05 9.86
N VAL A 213 -1.93 -5.89 9.73
CA VAL A 213 -2.52 -4.57 10.08
C VAL A 213 -3.66 -4.25 9.10
N PRO A 214 -4.79 -3.66 9.54
CA PRO A 214 -5.79 -3.11 8.62
C PRO A 214 -5.16 -2.01 7.75
N THR A 215 -5.28 -2.14 6.44
CA THR A 215 -4.54 -1.26 5.53
C THR A 215 -5.32 -0.02 5.10
N ILE A 216 -6.64 -0.03 5.20
CA ILE A 216 -7.51 1.13 5.00
C ILE A 216 -8.33 1.39 6.26
N GLN A 217 -8.38 2.66 6.67
CA GLN A 217 -9.31 3.14 7.69
C GLN A 217 -10.27 4.15 7.06
N ILE A 218 -11.54 4.08 7.49
CA ILE A 218 -12.61 4.96 7.05
C ILE A 218 -13.24 5.57 8.29
N LEU A 219 -13.36 6.90 8.33
CA LEU A 219 -13.99 7.66 9.40
C LEU A 219 -15.09 8.55 8.83
N HIS A 220 -16.33 8.28 9.20
CA HIS A 220 -17.52 9.00 8.75
C HIS A 220 -18.08 9.86 9.88
N CYS A 221 -18.30 11.15 9.62
CA CYS A 221 -18.81 12.10 10.60
C CYS A 221 -20.35 12.13 10.59
N LEU A 222 -20.95 11.79 11.72
CA LEU A 222 -22.41 11.84 11.93
C LEU A 222 -22.82 13.15 12.60
N LYS A 223 -22.05 13.63 13.59
CA LYS A 223 -22.26 14.89 14.32
C LYS A 223 -20.94 15.59 14.60
N SER A 224 -20.90 16.90 14.46
CA SER A 224 -19.72 17.73 14.77
C SER A 224 -20.17 19.15 15.05
N SER A 225 -20.49 19.45 16.30
CA SER A 225 -20.87 20.79 16.77
C SER A 225 -19.91 21.35 17.81
N THR A 226 -18.81 20.65 18.11
CA THR A 226 -17.76 21.12 19.04
C THR A 226 -16.85 22.14 18.40
N LYS A 227 -16.22 23.00 19.23
CA LYS A 227 -15.07 23.82 18.82
C LYS A 227 -13.81 22.95 18.81
N GLY A 228 -13.01 22.96 17.74
CA GLY A 228 -11.86 22.06 17.54
C GLY A 228 -12.28 20.68 17.02
N GLY A 229 -11.47 19.65 17.34
CA GLY A 229 -11.68 18.29 16.87
C GLY A 229 -11.35 18.10 15.38
N ASP A 230 -10.54 18.99 14.81
CA ASP A 230 -10.10 18.90 13.42
C ASP A 230 -9.24 17.68 13.18
N SER A 231 -9.43 17.06 12.03
CA SER A 231 -8.57 15.98 11.56
C SER A 231 -7.26 16.55 11.03
N LYS A 232 -6.17 15.86 11.34
CA LYS A 232 -4.83 16.18 10.88
C LYS A 232 -4.21 14.94 10.27
N VAL A 233 -3.53 15.08 9.15
CA VAL A 233 -2.85 13.99 8.45
C VAL A 233 -1.40 14.32 8.17
N VAL A 234 -0.54 13.29 8.16
CA VAL A 234 0.89 13.37 7.86
C VAL A 234 1.27 12.22 6.94
N ASP A 235 1.96 12.51 5.83
CA ASP A 235 2.51 11.46 4.97
C ASP A 235 3.73 10.82 5.63
N GLY A 236 3.54 9.61 6.17
CA GLY A 236 4.58 8.83 6.83
C GLY A 236 5.73 8.45 5.89
N PHE A 237 5.45 8.25 4.59
CA PHE A 237 6.51 7.99 3.61
C PHE A 237 7.37 9.23 3.40
N LYS A 238 6.77 10.41 3.32
CA LYS A 238 7.52 11.68 3.27
C LYS A 238 8.33 11.91 4.53
N ALA A 239 7.77 11.59 5.70
CA ALA A 239 8.49 11.67 6.97
C ALA A 239 9.69 10.70 7.01
N ALA A 240 9.52 9.47 6.55
CA ALA A 240 10.59 8.47 6.46
C ALA A 240 11.72 8.92 5.51
N LEU A 241 11.36 9.45 4.34
CA LEU A 241 12.35 9.99 3.38
C LEU A 241 13.08 11.22 3.94
N ARG A 242 12.38 12.09 4.68
CA ARG A 242 12.97 13.22 5.37
C ARG A 242 13.96 12.76 6.44
N LEU A 243 13.59 11.78 7.27
CA LEU A 243 14.50 11.19 8.24
C LEU A 243 15.74 10.63 7.56
N LYS A 244 15.58 9.88 6.46
CA LYS A 244 16.70 9.32 5.71
C LYS A 244 17.65 10.39 5.18
N LYS A 245 17.11 11.53 4.70
CA LYS A 245 17.90 12.67 4.22
C LYS A 245 18.64 13.35 5.37
N GLU A 246 17.98 13.58 6.52
CA GLU A 246 18.55 14.27 7.67
C GLU A 246 19.52 13.38 8.46
N ASN A 247 19.20 12.08 8.62
CA ASN A 247 20.04 11.12 9.34
C ASN A 247 19.83 9.68 8.84
N LYS A 248 20.72 9.23 7.96
CA LYS A 248 20.67 7.88 7.37
C LYS A 248 20.83 6.77 8.42
N LYS A 249 21.63 6.99 9.48
CA LYS A 249 21.81 6.02 10.57
C LYS A 249 20.47 5.78 11.29
N TYR A 250 19.75 6.83 11.61
CA TYR A 250 18.45 6.75 12.27
C TYR A 250 17.39 6.07 11.40
N PHE A 251 17.36 6.39 10.11
CA PHE A 251 16.48 5.69 9.17
C PHE A 251 16.78 4.18 9.14
N ASN A 252 18.06 3.81 9.09
CA ASN A 252 18.47 2.40 9.06
C ASN A 252 18.09 1.67 10.37
N LEU A 253 18.22 2.31 11.52
CA LEU A 253 17.81 1.73 12.81
C LEU A 253 16.30 1.44 12.83
N LEU A 254 15.47 2.42 12.42
CA LEU A 254 14.01 2.28 12.42
C LEU A 254 13.49 1.35 11.31
N SER A 255 14.29 1.03 10.30
CA SER A 255 13.93 0.08 9.24
C SER A 255 14.53 -1.31 9.42
N LYS A 256 15.51 -1.47 10.30
CA LYS A 256 16.18 -2.76 10.57
C LYS A 256 15.56 -3.49 11.76
N TYR A 257 15.32 -2.77 12.86
CA TYR A 257 14.87 -3.37 14.11
C TYR A 257 13.36 -3.23 14.27
N CYS A 258 12.73 -4.29 14.78
CA CYS A 258 11.31 -4.29 15.07
C CYS A 258 11.01 -3.59 16.40
N SER A 259 9.99 -2.73 16.41
CA SER A 259 9.24 -2.36 17.60
C SER A 259 8.20 -3.41 17.92
N ARG A 260 7.78 -3.47 19.16
CA ARG A 260 6.67 -4.32 19.62
C ARG A 260 5.45 -3.46 19.88
N PHE A 261 4.30 -3.99 19.53
CA PHE A 261 3.01 -3.33 19.74
C PHE A 261 2.09 -4.28 20.49
N GLU A 262 1.31 -3.74 21.43
CA GLU A 262 0.41 -4.53 22.26
C GLU A 262 -0.89 -3.80 22.50
N PHE A 263 -1.99 -4.56 22.52
CA PHE A 263 -3.31 -4.09 22.91
C PHE A 263 -4.01 -5.18 23.72
N LYS A 264 -4.47 -4.81 24.92
CA LYS A 264 -5.13 -5.74 25.82
C LYS A 264 -6.41 -5.13 26.39
N ILE A 265 -7.49 -5.89 26.37
CA ILE A 265 -8.73 -5.59 27.06
C ILE A 265 -9.01 -6.75 28.03
N LYS A 266 -8.70 -6.55 29.32
CA LYS A 266 -8.94 -7.53 30.40
C LYS A 266 -8.69 -8.99 29.91
N LYS A 267 -9.75 -9.83 29.95
CA LYS A 267 -9.69 -11.24 29.54
C LYS A 267 -10.13 -11.48 28.09
N ASP A 268 -10.66 -10.45 27.39
CA ASP A 268 -11.36 -10.65 26.11
C ASP A 268 -10.45 -10.59 24.88
N VAL A 269 -9.46 -9.68 24.90
CA VAL A 269 -8.60 -9.43 23.74
C VAL A 269 -7.18 -9.16 24.19
N HIS A 270 -6.23 -9.90 23.61
CA HIS A 270 -4.81 -9.67 23.78
C HIS A 270 -4.08 -9.83 22.43
N LEU A 271 -3.79 -8.72 21.80
CA LEU A 271 -3.16 -8.64 20.48
C LEU A 271 -1.72 -8.16 20.63
N LYS A 272 -0.81 -8.82 19.94
CA LYS A 272 0.62 -8.50 19.90
C LYS A 272 1.15 -8.62 18.49
N SER A 273 2.03 -7.73 18.12
CA SER A 273 2.77 -7.81 16.86
C SER A 273 4.16 -7.20 17.01
N ARG A 274 4.96 -7.39 15.98
CA ARG A 274 6.27 -6.76 15.87
C ARG A 274 6.55 -6.35 14.43
N PHE A 275 6.85 -5.08 14.21
CA PHE A 275 7.20 -4.52 12.92
C PHE A 275 8.29 -3.47 13.06
N PRO A 276 9.16 -3.28 12.05
CA PRO A 276 9.95 -2.06 11.98
C PRO A 276 9.01 -0.83 11.91
N ILE A 277 9.40 0.28 12.54
CA ILE A 277 8.64 1.54 12.40
C ILE A 277 8.58 1.96 10.93
N ILE A 278 9.65 1.76 10.18
CA ILE A 278 9.71 2.00 8.73
C ILE A 278 9.92 0.64 8.06
N THR A 279 8.90 0.11 7.41
CA THR A 279 8.96 -1.21 6.78
C THR A 279 9.36 -1.09 5.32
N LEU A 280 10.41 -1.82 4.96
CA LEU A 280 10.91 -1.96 3.60
C LEU A 280 10.71 -3.38 3.11
N SER A 281 10.40 -3.54 1.81
CA SER A 281 10.47 -4.84 1.13
C SER A 281 11.94 -5.32 0.99
N SER A 282 12.13 -6.55 0.55
CA SER A 282 13.46 -7.12 0.31
C SER A 282 14.25 -6.35 -0.76
N ASP A 283 13.58 -5.78 -1.74
CA ASP A 283 14.15 -4.92 -2.78
C ASP A 283 14.18 -3.43 -2.41
N ARG A 284 13.92 -3.11 -1.11
CA ARG A 284 13.98 -1.79 -0.50
C ARG A 284 12.90 -0.80 -0.95
N GLU A 285 11.75 -1.28 -1.39
CA GLU A 285 10.56 -0.45 -1.50
C GLU A 285 10.06 -0.05 -0.11
N LEU A 286 9.72 1.23 0.07
CA LEU A 286 9.06 1.71 1.29
C LEU A 286 7.57 1.32 1.23
N ILE A 287 7.18 0.33 2.03
CA ILE A 287 5.85 -0.30 1.95
C ILE A 287 4.94 0.04 3.13
N ALA A 288 5.49 0.37 4.31
CA ALA A 288 4.67 0.77 5.45
C ALA A 288 5.42 1.63 6.47
N VAL A 289 4.64 2.39 7.24
CA VAL A 289 5.05 3.05 8.47
C VAL A 289 4.11 2.60 9.58
N HIS A 290 4.66 2.04 10.65
CA HIS A 290 3.96 1.62 11.86
C HIS A 290 4.34 2.55 13.01
N PHE A 291 3.52 3.55 13.30
CA PHE A 291 3.85 4.55 14.33
C PHE A 291 2.64 4.82 15.21
N ASN A 292 2.69 4.33 16.44
CA ASN A 292 1.63 4.54 17.44
C ASN A 292 2.18 4.45 18.85
N ASN A 293 2.47 5.60 19.45
CA ASN A 293 3.04 5.69 20.80
C ASN A 293 2.16 5.08 21.89
N ARG A 294 0.83 5.01 21.67
CA ARG A 294 -0.12 4.51 22.68
C ARG A 294 -0.12 2.98 22.78
N SER A 295 0.30 2.29 21.75
CA SER A 295 0.30 0.83 21.70
C SER A 295 1.70 0.22 21.60
N ILE A 296 2.76 1.03 21.67
CA ILE A 296 4.11 0.51 21.70
C ILE A 296 4.34 -0.21 23.03
N ALA A 297 4.82 -1.44 22.93
CA ALA A 297 5.18 -2.28 24.06
C ALA A 297 6.69 -2.17 24.33
N PRO A 298 7.21 -2.71 25.46
CA PRO A 298 8.65 -2.72 25.72
C PRO A 298 9.44 -3.28 24.53
N ILE A 299 10.39 -2.49 24.06
CA ILE A 299 11.22 -2.82 22.89
C ILE A 299 12.37 -3.70 23.37
N THR A 300 12.38 -4.97 22.95
CA THR A 300 13.35 -5.98 23.41
C THR A 300 14.15 -6.61 22.25
N ASP A 301 13.88 -6.22 21.00
CA ASP A 301 14.51 -6.83 19.82
C ASP A 301 15.74 -6.06 19.33
N ILE A 302 16.22 -5.09 20.09
CA ILE A 302 17.34 -4.22 19.72
C ILE A 302 18.55 -4.59 20.58
N PRO A 303 19.72 -4.83 19.99
CA PRO A 303 20.95 -5.06 20.73
C PRO A 303 21.26 -3.89 21.69
N TYR A 304 21.79 -4.19 22.88
CA TYR A 304 22.12 -3.20 23.90
C TYR A 304 22.91 -2.00 23.35
N ARG A 305 23.92 -2.26 22.53
CA ARG A 305 24.77 -1.22 21.91
C ARG A 305 24.02 -0.24 20.99
N ASP A 306 22.86 -0.63 20.43
CA ASP A 306 22.10 0.16 19.47
C ASP A 306 20.86 0.82 20.11
N MET A 307 20.50 0.45 21.35
CA MET A 307 19.27 0.86 22.02
C MET A 307 19.16 2.38 22.17
N ASP A 308 20.22 3.03 22.64
CA ASP A 308 20.25 4.49 22.83
C ASP A 308 20.05 5.24 21.51
N ASP A 309 20.75 4.82 20.49
CA ASP A 309 20.64 5.43 19.15
C ASP A 309 19.27 5.14 18.51
N TYR A 310 18.68 3.99 18.80
CA TYR A 310 17.32 3.69 18.38
C TYR A 310 16.29 4.64 19.00
N TYR A 311 16.38 4.92 20.30
CA TYR A 311 15.48 5.89 20.95
C TYR A 311 15.72 7.31 20.47
N LYS A 312 16.96 7.70 20.15
CA LYS A 312 17.27 8.99 19.46
C LYS A 312 16.60 9.04 18.09
N ALA A 313 16.69 7.95 17.32
CA ALA A 313 16.04 7.82 16.02
C ALA A 313 14.51 7.92 16.13
N TYR A 314 13.93 7.23 17.09
CA TYR A 314 12.48 7.23 17.35
C TYR A 314 11.98 8.63 17.74
N ARG A 315 12.68 9.34 18.62
CA ARG A 315 12.38 10.74 18.98
C ARG A 315 12.49 11.67 17.76
N LYS A 316 13.56 11.53 16.97
CA LYS A 316 13.75 12.33 15.76
C LYS A 316 12.62 12.10 14.76
N PHE A 317 12.20 10.85 14.54
CA PHE A 317 11.08 10.54 13.66
C PHE A 317 9.77 11.13 14.18
N SER A 318 9.50 11.01 15.48
CA SER A 318 8.35 11.68 16.13
C SER A 318 8.37 13.18 15.91
N SER A 319 9.52 13.85 16.08
CA SER A 319 9.62 15.30 15.86
C SER A 319 9.36 15.71 14.40
N ILE A 320 9.75 14.87 13.43
CA ILE A 320 9.44 15.09 12.01
C ILE A 320 7.93 14.96 11.75
N ILE A 321 7.28 13.96 12.35
CA ILE A 321 5.83 13.74 12.23
C ILE A 321 5.05 14.89 12.88
N ASP A 322 5.51 15.40 14.01
CA ASP A 322 4.88 16.50 14.73
C ASP A 322 5.14 17.90 14.13
N ASP A 323 6.07 18.02 13.16
CA ASP A 323 6.38 19.28 12.48
C ASP A 323 5.14 19.81 11.74
N PRO A 324 4.67 21.05 12.04
CA PRO A 324 3.50 21.64 11.35
C PRO A 324 3.63 21.73 9.83
N LYS A 325 4.86 21.77 9.30
CA LYS A 325 5.13 21.78 7.85
C LYS A 325 4.81 20.44 7.17
N MET A 326 4.77 19.35 7.94
CA MET A 326 4.45 18.01 7.45
C MET A 326 2.96 17.71 7.44
N SER A 327 2.14 18.48 8.15
CA SER A 327 0.74 18.13 8.39
C SER A 327 -0.25 18.98 7.60
N VAL A 328 -1.34 18.35 7.19
CA VAL A 328 -2.52 19.00 6.61
C VAL A 328 -3.70 18.83 7.56
N ASN A 329 -4.37 19.91 7.88
CA ASN A 329 -5.53 19.93 8.77
C ASN A 329 -6.80 20.19 7.97
N PHE A 330 -7.89 19.54 8.37
CA PHE A 330 -9.21 19.75 7.80
C PHE A 330 -10.31 19.37 8.79
N LYS A 331 -11.45 20.04 8.65
CA LYS A 331 -12.66 19.72 9.42
C LYS A 331 -13.48 18.66 8.69
N LEU A 332 -14.05 17.73 9.46
CA LEU A 332 -15.10 16.82 8.99
C LEU A 332 -16.47 17.38 9.43
N ASN A 333 -17.26 17.80 8.47
CA ASN A 333 -18.63 18.21 8.71
C ASN A 333 -19.56 16.96 8.75
N PRO A 334 -20.73 17.05 9.39
CA PRO A 334 -21.72 15.96 9.32
C PRO A 334 -22.05 15.57 7.88
N GLY A 335 -21.87 14.29 7.55
CA GLY A 335 -21.95 13.75 6.18
C GLY A 335 -20.62 13.70 5.41
N ASP A 336 -19.53 14.17 6.01
CA ASP A 336 -18.19 13.96 5.45
C ASP A 336 -17.62 12.62 5.90
N CYS A 337 -16.88 12.00 5.01
CA CYS A 337 -16.12 10.79 5.28
C CYS A 337 -14.67 10.99 4.89
N PHE A 338 -13.76 10.46 5.70
CA PHE A 338 -12.33 10.49 5.49
C PHE A 338 -11.81 9.06 5.36
N ILE A 339 -11.08 8.80 4.30
CA ILE A 339 -10.48 7.50 4.00
C ILE A 339 -8.97 7.65 3.98
N VAL A 340 -8.27 6.73 4.63
CA VAL A 340 -6.81 6.80 4.76
C VAL A 340 -6.15 5.44 4.54
N ASP A 341 -5.06 5.41 3.79
CA ASP A 341 -4.09 4.31 3.75
C ASP A 341 -3.34 4.28 5.09
N ASN A 342 -3.77 3.40 5.96
CA ASN A 342 -3.29 3.25 7.32
C ASN A 342 -1.86 2.67 7.39
N THR A 343 -1.32 2.17 6.29
CA THR A 343 0.08 1.74 6.20
C THR A 343 1.03 2.87 5.82
N ARG A 344 0.50 4.04 5.44
CA ARG A 344 1.29 5.15 4.95
C ARG A 344 1.01 6.46 5.67
N VAL A 345 -0.26 6.84 5.80
CA VAL A 345 -0.66 8.15 6.29
C VAL A 345 -1.05 8.07 7.75
N LEU A 346 -0.33 8.82 8.58
CA LEU A 346 -0.67 8.99 9.98
C LEU A 346 -1.82 10.00 10.09
N HIS A 347 -2.75 9.73 10.99
CA HIS A 347 -3.84 10.63 11.28
C HIS A 347 -3.85 11.04 12.76
N ALA A 348 -4.36 12.24 13.01
CA ALA A 348 -4.42 12.87 14.31
C ALA A 348 -5.72 13.64 14.46
N ARG A 349 -5.96 14.12 15.65
CA ARG A 349 -7.10 14.97 15.97
C ARG A 349 -6.68 16.05 16.95
N THR A 350 -7.06 17.29 16.70
CA THR A 350 -6.94 18.35 17.71
C THR A 350 -7.88 18.10 18.88
N ALA A 351 -7.55 18.65 20.06
CA ALA A 351 -8.49 18.64 21.18
C ALA A 351 -9.77 19.38 20.79
N TYR A 352 -10.87 19.09 21.47
CA TYR A 352 -12.11 19.80 21.30
C TYR A 352 -12.76 20.10 22.66
N SER A 353 -13.51 21.20 22.69
CA SER A 353 -14.15 21.74 23.88
C SER A 353 -15.59 22.20 23.58
N GLY A 354 -16.29 22.60 24.63
CA GLY A 354 -17.65 23.11 24.57
C GLY A 354 -18.74 22.03 24.75
N HIS A 355 -20.00 22.49 24.85
CA HIS A 355 -21.18 21.66 25.06
C HIS A 355 -21.65 20.92 23.79
N GLY A 356 -20.89 21.00 22.69
CA GLY A 356 -21.24 20.35 21.44
C GLY A 356 -21.03 18.83 21.46
N SER A 357 -21.65 18.14 20.51
CA SER A 357 -21.50 16.72 20.31
C SER A 357 -20.58 16.42 19.11
N ARG A 358 -19.70 15.42 19.29
CA ARG A 358 -18.89 14.89 18.21
C ARG A 358 -19.08 13.37 18.12
N TRP A 359 -19.58 12.90 16.98
CA TRP A 359 -19.79 11.49 16.75
C TRP A 359 -19.34 11.11 15.35
N LEU A 360 -18.30 10.27 15.28
CA LEU A 360 -17.86 9.62 14.08
C LEU A 360 -18.09 8.12 14.19
N GLN A 361 -18.27 7.48 13.05
CA GLN A 361 -18.18 6.03 12.93
C GLN A 361 -16.97 5.66 12.09
N GLY A 362 -16.25 4.64 12.54
CA GLY A 362 -15.09 4.10 11.83
C GLY A 362 -15.28 2.66 11.42
N CYS A 363 -14.66 2.26 10.33
CA CYS A 363 -14.46 0.86 9.97
C CYS A 363 -13.10 0.67 9.29
N TYR A 364 -12.70 -0.58 9.19
CA TYR A 364 -11.48 -0.97 8.48
C TYR A 364 -11.83 -1.72 7.19
N ALA A 365 -10.93 -1.63 6.22
CA ALA A 365 -10.95 -2.37 4.97
C ALA A 365 -9.51 -2.70 4.56
N ASP A 366 -9.33 -3.43 3.47
CA ASP A 366 -8.01 -3.78 2.97
C ASP A 366 -7.71 -3.14 1.61
N LYS A 367 -6.46 -2.75 1.41
CA LYS A 367 -5.98 -1.96 0.26
C LYS A 367 -6.04 -2.75 -1.05
N ASP A 368 -5.95 -4.07 -0.99
CA ASP A 368 -6.06 -4.94 -2.17
C ASP A 368 -7.38 -4.73 -2.92
N ALA A 369 -8.50 -4.56 -2.18
CA ALA A 369 -9.79 -4.28 -2.78
C ALA A 369 -9.83 -2.90 -3.48
N LEU A 370 -9.21 -1.87 -2.89
CA LEU A 370 -9.03 -0.56 -3.53
C LEU A 370 -8.23 -0.68 -4.84
N LEU A 371 -7.10 -1.40 -4.81
CA LEU A 371 -6.24 -1.61 -5.98
C LEU A 371 -6.94 -2.42 -7.07
N SER A 372 -7.68 -3.46 -6.68
CA SER A 372 -8.52 -4.24 -7.59
C SER A 372 -9.55 -3.36 -8.28
N MET A 373 -10.28 -2.52 -7.52
CA MET A 373 -11.28 -1.60 -8.08
C MET A 373 -10.66 -0.59 -9.07
N ILE A 374 -9.46 -0.07 -8.78
CA ILE A 374 -8.72 0.80 -9.71
C ILE A 374 -8.37 0.06 -11.01
N SER A 375 -8.10 -1.24 -10.94
CA SER A 375 -7.70 -2.04 -12.09
C SER A 375 -8.85 -2.43 -13.01
N ILE A 376 -10.08 -2.53 -12.48
CA ILE A 376 -11.26 -3.00 -13.23
C ILE A 376 -12.16 -1.87 -13.74
N LEU A 377 -12.04 -0.65 -13.20
CA LEU A 377 -12.76 0.54 -13.67
C LEU A 377 -12.00 1.28 -14.76
#